data_dae319ce56f2bda69a3e2a89ddbd65cf
#
_entry.id   dae319ce56f2bda69a3e2a89ddbd65cf
#
_cell.length_a   1.000
_cell.length_b   1.000
_cell.length_c   1.000
_cell.angle_alpha   90.00
_cell.angle_beta   90.00
_cell.angle_gamma   90.00
#
_symmetry.space_group_name_H-M   'P 1'
#
loop_
_entity.id
_entity.type
_entity.pdbx_description
1 polymer ?
#
loop_
_entity_poly.entity_id
_entity_poly.type
_entity_poly.pdbx_seq_one_letter_code
_entity_poly.pdbx_strand_id
1 'polypeptide(L)'
;MPMLRNAALALSALLFVGGGAGSAHAACYETIGCTGGDLYRERDLMRMSCEILDDVRNTIYAENGYCFRKLVNRRRFGRRHCRYANAGAVPLNGVERANVAAIQRAERTNRCPTD
;
A
#
# COMPACT_ATOMS: atom_id res chain seq x y z
N MET A 1 30.49 6.32 -61.59
CA MET A 1 29.14 5.91 -61.29
C MET A 1 28.98 5.85 -59.80
N PRO A 2 28.24 6.73 -59.17
CA PRO A 2 28.04 6.65 -57.75
C PRO A 2 27.05 5.56 -57.46
N MET A 3 27.46 4.57 -56.68
CA MET A 3 26.52 3.59 -56.10
C MET A 3 25.86 4.20 -54.88
N LEU A 4 24.58 4.41 -55.01
CA LEU A 4 23.74 4.74 -53.87
C LEU A 4 23.56 3.48 -52.99
N ARG A 5 24.28 3.46 -51.89
CA ARG A 5 24.04 2.47 -50.86
C ARG A 5 22.92 2.99 -49.94
N ASN A 6 21.76 2.44 -50.13
CA ASN A 6 20.67 2.65 -49.17
C ASN A 6 21.04 1.95 -47.86
N ALA A 7 21.46 2.74 -46.91
CA ALA A 7 21.52 2.28 -45.52
C ALA A 7 20.11 2.27 -44.95
N ALA A 8 19.51 1.11 -44.92
CA ALA A 8 18.28 0.90 -44.17
C ALA A 8 18.60 1.03 -42.68
N LEU A 9 18.26 2.16 -42.12
CA LEU A 9 18.23 2.34 -40.68
C LEU A 9 17.06 1.52 -40.15
N ALA A 10 17.35 0.33 -39.63
CA ALA A 10 16.41 -0.41 -38.84
C ALA A 10 16.23 0.33 -37.52
N LEU A 11 15.13 1.06 -37.39
CA LEU A 11 14.67 1.55 -36.11
C LEU A 11 14.19 0.35 -35.31
N SER A 12 15.04 -0.16 -34.45
CA SER A 12 14.63 -1.08 -33.41
C SER A 12 13.82 -0.26 -32.42
N ALA A 13 12.51 -0.30 -32.57
CA ALA A 13 11.59 0.16 -31.52
C ALA A 13 11.73 -0.78 -30.33
N LEU A 14 12.52 -0.36 -29.35
CA LEU A 14 12.51 -0.95 -28.02
C LEU A 14 11.15 -0.65 -27.42
N LEU A 15 10.23 -1.60 -27.59
CA LEU A 15 9.02 -1.65 -26.77
C LEU A 15 9.47 -1.93 -25.34
N PHE A 16 9.63 -0.87 -24.57
CA PHE A 16 9.60 -0.99 -23.11
C PHE A 16 8.19 -1.39 -22.73
N VAL A 17 7.94 -2.69 -22.71
CA VAL A 17 6.82 -3.21 -21.96
C VAL A 17 7.23 -3.00 -20.51
N GLY A 18 6.86 -1.85 -19.97
CA GLY A 18 6.87 -1.63 -18.53
C GLY A 18 5.90 -2.61 -17.92
N GLY A 19 6.37 -3.81 -17.58
CA GLY A 19 5.65 -4.79 -16.81
C GLY A 19 5.47 -4.30 -15.38
N GLY A 20 4.80 -3.17 -15.21
CA GLY A 20 4.38 -2.66 -13.93
C GLY A 20 3.12 -3.34 -13.45
N ALA A 21 3.15 -4.67 -13.33
CA ALA A 21 2.20 -5.39 -12.50
C ALA A 21 2.64 -5.35 -11.03
N GLY A 22 3.42 -4.35 -10.64
CA GLY A 22 3.59 -4.02 -9.24
C GLY A 22 2.21 -3.66 -8.69
N SER A 23 1.88 -4.16 -7.52
CA SER A 23 0.71 -3.76 -6.77
C SER A 23 0.61 -2.23 -6.79
N ALA A 24 -0.18 -1.69 -7.72
CA ALA A 24 -0.41 -0.26 -7.91
C ALA A 24 -1.04 0.41 -6.67
N HIS A 25 -1.17 -0.35 -5.57
CA HIS A 25 -1.93 0.00 -4.39
C HIS A 25 -1.12 -0.02 -3.09
N ALA A 26 0.12 -0.52 -3.09
CA ALA A 26 0.92 -0.53 -1.88
C ALA A 26 1.43 0.88 -1.56
N ALA A 27 0.96 1.46 -0.48
CA ALA A 27 1.51 2.69 0.06
C ALA A 27 2.88 2.41 0.69
N CYS A 28 3.82 3.31 0.46
CA CYS A 28 5.15 3.24 1.06
C CYS A 28 5.38 4.47 1.93
N TYR A 29 5.88 4.24 3.12
CA TYR A 29 6.19 5.27 4.10
C TYR A 29 7.69 5.33 4.30
N GLU A 30 8.25 6.53 4.29
CA GLU A 30 9.70 6.75 4.36
C GLU A 30 10.36 6.06 5.57
N THR A 31 9.70 6.12 6.72
CA THR A 31 10.26 5.62 7.98
C THR A 31 10.09 4.12 8.17
N ILE A 32 9.00 3.54 7.70
CA ILE A 32 8.63 2.16 8.02
C ILE A 32 8.59 1.21 6.83
N GLY A 33 8.54 1.72 5.61
CA GLY A 33 8.47 0.92 4.39
C GLY A 33 7.08 0.79 3.79
N CYS A 34 6.93 -0.19 2.93
CA CYS A 34 5.71 -0.39 2.16
C CYS A 34 4.75 -1.37 2.85
N THR A 35 3.46 -1.11 2.77
CA THR A 35 2.42 -1.86 3.48
C THR A 35 2.36 -3.34 3.17
N GLY A 36 2.62 -3.73 1.94
CA GLY A 36 2.42 -5.10 1.47
C GLY A 36 3.63 -6.01 1.57
N GLY A 37 4.85 -5.47 1.77
CA GLY A 37 6.08 -6.24 1.65
C GLY A 37 7.09 -6.05 2.77
N ASP A 38 7.04 -4.96 3.50
CA ASP A 38 8.02 -4.64 4.54
C ASP A 38 7.44 -4.87 5.93
N LEU A 39 8.18 -5.60 6.76
CA LEU A 39 7.82 -5.74 8.17
C LEU A 39 8.18 -4.46 8.93
N TYR A 40 7.20 -3.89 9.62
CA TYR A 40 7.39 -2.70 10.43
C TYR A 40 8.08 -3.02 11.75
N ARG A 41 9.03 -2.15 12.13
CA ARG A 41 9.69 -2.26 13.43
C ARG A 41 8.84 -1.58 14.49
N GLU A 42 8.58 -2.28 15.59
CA GLU A 42 7.75 -1.75 16.69
C GLU A 42 8.28 -0.43 17.24
N ARG A 43 9.60 -0.32 17.40
CA ARG A 43 10.21 0.94 17.91
C ARG A 43 9.90 2.15 17.02
N ASP A 44 9.81 1.94 15.71
CA ASP A 44 9.49 3.02 14.78
C ASP A 44 8.01 3.38 14.87
N LEU A 45 7.14 2.37 15.00
CA LEU A 45 5.72 2.57 15.20
C LEU A 45 5.40 3.29 16.52
N MET A 46 6.11 2.97 17.59
CA MET A 46 5.92 3.61 18.90
C MET A 46 6.22 5.10 18.91
N ARG A 47 7.01 5.59 17.97
CA ARG A 47 7.32 7.03 17.80
C ARG A 47 6.28 7.79 16.98
N MET A 48 5.33 7.07 16.38
CA MET A 48 4.29 7.66 15.55
C MET A 48 3.14 8.17 16.40
N SER A 49 2.49 9.24 15.92
CA SER A 49 1.25 9.72 16.52
C SER A 49 0.12 8.72 16.34
N CYS A 50 -0.89 8.82 17.18
CA CYS A 50 -2.09 7.98 17.05
C CYS A 50 -2.77 8.15 15.70
N GLU A 51 -2.79 9.36 15.17
CA GLU A 51 -3.37 9.66 13.85
C GLU A 51 -2.63 8.93 12.72
N ILE A 52 -1.30 8.93 12.76
CA ILE A 52 -0.49 8.23 11.75
C ILE A 52 -0.67 6.72 11.88
N LEU A 53 -0.64 6.19 13.09
CA LEU A 53 -0.87 4.75 13.31
C LEU A 53 -2.23 4.30 12.79
N ASP A 54 -3.27 5.08 13.06
CA ASP A 54 -4.62 4.84 12.55
C ASP A 54 -4.66 4.86 11.02
N ASP A 55 -4.04 5.87 10.40
CA ASP A 55 -4.00 6.00 8.94
C ASP A 55 -3.25 4.84 8.28
N VAL A 56 -2.11 4.44 8.82
CA VAL A 56 -1.33 3.31 8.28
C VAL A 56 -2.12 2.01 8.38
N ARG A 57 -2.73 1.73 9.53
CA ARG A 57 -3.57 0.55 9.74
C ARG A 57 -4.76 0.52 8.77
N ASN A 58 -5.47 1.62 8.67
CA ASN A 58 -6.62 1.73 7.77
C ASN A 58 -6.20 1.64 6.30
N THR A 59 -5.03 2.15 5.94
CA THR A 59 -4.48 2.02 4.58
C THR A 59 -4.28 0.57 4.19
N ILE A 60 -3.75 -0.27 5.08
CA ILE A 60 -3.59 -1.70 4.84
C ILE A 60 -4.95 -2.36 4.57
N TYR A 61 -5.95 -2.06 5.36
CA TYR A 61 -7.31 -2.58 5.15
C TYR A 61 -7.95 -2.07 3.87
N ALA A 62 -7.79 -0.79 3.55
CA ALA A 62 -8.32 -0.17 2.34
C ALA A 62 -7.75 -0.81 1.08
N GLU A 63 -6.44 -1.03 1.04
CA GLU A 63 -5.74 -1.68 -0.08
C GLU A 63 -6.24 -3.11 -0.32
N ASN A 64 -6.74 -3.76 0.70
CA ASN A 64 -7.24 -5.13 0.64
C ASN A 64 -8.77 -5.23 0.57
N GLY A 65 -9.44 -4.14 0.30
CA GLY A 65 -10.86 -4.13 -0.05
C GLY A 65 -11.83 -3.97 1.11
N TYR A 66 -11.39 -3.47 2.27
CA TYR A 66 -12.29 -3.19 3.38
C TYR A 66 -13.24 -2.03 3.08
N CYS A 67 -14.50 -2.20 3.43
CA CYS A 67 -15.53 -1.17 3.30
C CYS A 67 -15.71 -0.47 4.66
N PHE A 68 -15.19 0.74 4.78
CA PHE A 68 -15.24 1.50 6.03
C PHE A 68 -16.66 1.95 6.37
N ARG A 69 -17.01 1.91 7.64
CA ARG A 69 -18.31 2.36 8.16
C ARG A 69 -18.30 3.84 8.53
N LYS A 70 -17.19 4.32 9.10
CA LYS A 70 -17.05 5.71 9.51
C LYS A 70 -16.98 6.63 8.31
N LEU A 71 -17.72 7.74 8.37
CA LEU A 71 -17.76 8.71 7.28
C LEU A 71 -16.38 9.28 6.95
N VAL A 72 -15.55 9.57 7.96
CA VAL A 72 -14.20 10.11 7.77
C VAL A 72 -13.35 9.15 6.96
N ASN A 73 -13.41 7.86 7.24
CA ASN A 73 -12.66 6.83 6.51
C ASN A 73 -13.22 6.61 5.12
N ARG A 74 -14.54 6.64 4.96
CA ARG A 74 -15.17 6.56 3.64
C ARG A 74 -14.77 7.71 2.73
N ARG A 75 -14.63 8.91 3.28
CA ARG A 75 -14.14 10.08 2.54
C ARG A 75 -12.65 9.95 2.18
N ARG A 76 -11.85 9.40 3.09
CA ARG A 76 -10.41 9.23 2.91
C ARG A 76 -10.08 8.15 1.87
N PHE A 77 -10.74 7.00 1.94
CA PHE A 77 -10.42 5.81 1.14
C PHE A 77 -11.40 5.53 0.01
N GLY A 78 -12.58 6.15 0.03
CA GLY A 78 -13.63 5.90 -0.94
C GLY A 78 -14.34 4.56 -0.76
N ARG A 79 -15.26 4.24 -1.69
CA ARG A 79 -16.04 3.01 -1.70
C ARG A 79 -15.88 2.19 -2.98
N ARG A 80 -15.16 2.70 -3.95
CA ARG A 80 -15.16 2.21 -5.33
C ARG A 80 -14.67 0.77 -5.47
N HIS A 81 -13.75 0.36 -4.62
CA HIS A 81 -13.08 -0.93 -4.72
C HIS A 81 -13.25 -1.77 -3.46
N CYS A 82 -14.10 -1.36 -2.53
CA CYS A 82 -14.33 -2.14 -1.34
C CYS A 82 -15.20 -3.36 -1.65
N ARG A 83 -14.89 -4.49 -0.99
CA ARG A 83 -15.54 -5.78 -1.17
C ARG A 83 -15.97 -6.42 0.14
N TYR A 84 -15.38 -6.02 1.25
CA TYR A 84 -15.56 -6.68 2.54
C TYR A 84 -16.11 -5.70 3.57
N ALA A 85 -17.32 -5.98 4.04
CA ALA A 85 -17.96 -5.19 5.08
C ALA A 85 -17.45 -5.52 6.49
N ASN A 86 -16.83 -6.68 6.64
CA ASN A 86 -16.29 -7.16 7.91
C ASN A 86 -14.76 -7.17 7.85
N ALA A 87 -14.11 -6.46 8.76
CA ALA A 87 -12.65 -6.41 8.83
C ALA A 87 -12.00 -7.80 8.98
N GLY A 88 -12.65 -8.71 9.69
CA GLY A 88 -12.17 -10.08 9.84
C GLY A 88 -12.20 -10.91 8.56
N ALA A 89 -12.95 -10.49 7.55
CA ALA A 89 -13.03 -11.15 6.26
C ALA A 89 -12.02 -10.62 5.24
N VAL A 90 -11.33 -9.52 5.54
CA VAL A 90 -10.35 -8.91 4.63
C VAL A 90 -9.13 -9.82 4.48
N PRO A 91 -8.76 -10.23 3.24
CA PRO A 91 -7.66 -11.15 3.02
C PRO A 91 -6.31 -10.43 3.08
N LEU A 92 -5.74 -10.33 4.25
CA LEU A 92 -4.40 -9.79 4.46
C LEU A 92 -3.35 -10.89 4.23
N ASN A 93 -2.22 -10.55 3.62
CA ASN A 93 -1.08 -11.45 3.57
C ASN A 93 -0.39 -11.54 4.94
N GLY A 94 0.63 -12.42 5.07
CA GLY A 94 1.33 -12.63 6.35
C GLY A 94 2.03 -11.38 6.87
N VAL A 95 2.64 -10.60 5.99
CA VAL A 95 3.31 -9.33 6.33
C VAL A 95 2.30 -8.30 6.81
N GLU A 96 1.21 -8.15 6.10
CA GLU A 96 0.13 -7.22 6.44
C GLU A 96 -0.51 -7.56 7.79
N ARG A 97 -0.78 -8.83 8.06
CA ARG A 97 -1.28 -9.27 9.38
C ARG A 97 -0.30 -8.94 10.50
N ALA A 98 0.97 -9.21 10.29
CA ALA A 98 2.01 -8.89 11.27
C ALA A 98 2.11 -7.39 11.51
N ASN A 99 2.04 -6.59 10.46
CA ASN A 99 2.08 -5.13 10.55
C ASN A 99 0.86 -4.56 11.26
N VAL A 100 -0.34 -5.04 10.96
CA VAL A 100 -1.55 -4.63 11.68
C VAL A 100 -1.46 -4.95 13.16
N ALA A 101 -0.99 -6.15 13.52
CA ALA A 101 -0.79 -6.52 14.91
C ALA A 101 0.24 -5.63 15.62
N ALA A 102 1.34 -5.31 14.95
CA ALA A 102 2.37 -4.42 15.49
C ALA A 102 1.85 -2.98 15.67
N ILE A 103 1.09 -2.47 14.70
CA ILE A 103 0.44 -1.16 14.81
C ILE A 103 -0.52 -1.13 16.00
N GLN A 104 -1.34 -2.14 16.17
CA GLN A 104 -2.27 -2.22 17.30
C GLN A 104 -1.56 -2.28 18.65
N ARG A 105 -0.41 -2.97 18.73
CA ARG A 105 0.42 -2.93 19.95
C ARG A 105 0.96 -1.53 20.23
N ALA A 106 1.43 -0.84 19.21
CA ALA A 106 1.89 0.55 19.34
C ALA A 106 0.76 1.49 19.75
N GLU A 107 -0.42 1.33 19.17
CA GLU A 107 -1.62 2.09 19.54
C GLU A 107 -1.99 1.88 21.03
N ARG A 108 -1.93 0.66 21.51
CA ARG A 108 -2.17 0.37 22.95
C ARG A 108 -1.11 0.98 23.85
N THR A 109 0.17 0.85 23.48
CA THR A 109 1.27 1.42 24.25
C THR A 109 1.18 2.94 24.32
N ASN A 110 0.80 3.58 23.23
CA ASN A 110 0.66 5.02 23.12
C ASN A 110 -0.72 5.52 23.62
N ARG A 111 -1.55 4.62 24.15
CA ARG A 111 -2.91 4.93 24.63
C ARG A 111 -3.77 5.64 23.59
N CYS A 112 -3.68 5.19 22.35
CA CYS A 112 -4.50 5.73 21.29
C CYS A 112 -5.98 5.38 21.49
N PRO A 113 -6.92 6.25 21.05
CA PRO A 113 -8.33 5.93 21.08
C PRO A 113 -8.62 4.64 20.33
N THR A 114 -9.41 3.77 20.93
CA THR A 114 -9.95 2.58 20.26
C THR A 114 -11.31 2.93 19.70
N ASP A 115 -11.49 2.60 18.46
CA ASP A 115 -12.76 2.78 17.76
C ASP A 115 -13.70 1.60 17.96
#